data_316383b90becc7823341fd2fb4bfbd22
#
_entry.id   316383b90becc7823341fd2fb4bfbd22
#
_cell.length_a   1.000
_cell.length_b   1.000
_cell.length_c   1.000
_cell.angle_alpha   90.00
_cell.angle_beta   90.00
_cell.angle_gamma   90.00
#
_symmetry.space_group_name_H-M   'P 1'
#
loop_
_entity.id
_entity.type
_entity.pdbx_description
1 polymer ?
#
loop_
_entity_poly.entity_id
_entity_poly.type
_entity_poly.pdbx_seq_one_letter_code
_entity_poly.pdbx_strand_id
1 'polypeptide(L)'
;MKPSQVLNTLAPQHLCIFGDPKTGKSTLAAKLLLLAGVRLTWISMDNGHTVLFKLGLSPEELDEKVNLIILPDTKENPVAIRTCLKIMSGVKTLICDKHGEVNCPVCQKQKDAATWSEVDTSQFGPKDVIVFDHLGQLATSAMTVAFKKARKDDEEKPEWDQYAMQGILLDKFLTNVQQAKFHVICITHVGEVEMEDGAKKLVPLCGTTNFSRNTSKYFDHIIYCHMKNASHRFGSSTTYQNNLVLGSRLDVVIDNTNPSLLPFIDGTIPSLKKEEVREAKPILSSLAQKVQVIEHVPEQKQSAPEQPHSIEETKGDSNEVAGSKQEPEPQTRVPTQPQTQPPAKATPSSKDRAALLASLTAGRR
;
A
#
# COMPACT_ATOMS: atom_id res chain seq x y z
N MET A 1 16.09 22.32 25.31
CA MET A 1 14.63 22.25 25.36
C MET A 1 14.23 21.53 26.64
N LYS A 2 13.27 22.06 27.42
CA LYS A 2 12.83 21.41 28.65
C LYS A 2 11.79 20.30 28.30
N PRO A 3 11.81 19.13 28.96
CA PRO A 3 10.84 18.07 28.68
C PRO A 3 9.37 18.53 28.77
N SER A 4 9.05 19.42 29.70
CA SER A 4 7.70 20.02 29.83
C SER A 4 7.23 20.82 28.62
N GLN A 5 8.14 21.31 27.79
CA GLN A 5 7.82 22.03 26.54
C GLN A 5 7.50 21.05 25.41
N VAL A 6 7.99 19.81 25.50
CA VAL A 6 7.74 18.75 24.51
C VAL A 6 6.44 18.01 24.82
N LEU A 7 6.07 17.89 26.09
CA LEU A 7 4.86 17.19 26.53
C LEU A 7 3.55 17.81 25.99
N ASN A 8 3.55 19.11 25.70
CA ASN A 8 2.39 19.82 25.17
C ASN A 8 2.31 19.85 23.62
N THR A 9 3.35 19.32 22.95
CA THR A 9 3.38 19.19 21.50
C THR A 9 3.53 17.71 21.17
N LEU A 10 2.41 17.03 21.02
CA LEU A 10 2.46 15.64 20.50
C LEU A 10 3.08 15.71 19.11
N ALA A 11 4.16 14.97 18.93
CA ALA A 11 4.84 14.88 17.63
C ALA A 11 3.90 14.29 16.58
N PRO A 12 4.00 14.72 15.31
CA PRO A 12 3.33 14.04 14.21
C PRO A 12 3.57 12.53 14.25
N GLN A 13 2.57 11.75 13.87
CA GLN A 13 2.63 10.30 13.93
C GLN A 13 2.87 9.72 12.54
N HIS A 14 3.74 8.70 12.47
CA HIS A 14 4.07 8.00 11.23
C HIS A 14 3.55 6.56 11.34
N LEU A 15 2.57 6.24 10.48
CA LEU A 15 1.86 4.97 10.53
C LEU A 15 2.19 4.11 9.32
N CYS A 16 2.37 2.82 9.53
CA CYS A 16 2.39 1.82 8.48
C CYS A 16 1.18 0.90 8.62
N ILE A 17 0.35 0.85 7.57
CA ILE A 17 -0.83 -0.03 7.51
C ILE A 17 -0.55 -1.13 6.50
N PHE A 18 -0.51 -2.38 6.95
CA PHE A 18 -0.19 -3.50 6.08
C PHE A 18 -1.18 -4.65 6.20
N GLY A 19 -1.20 -5.54 5.22
CA GLY A 19 -2.10 -6.71 5.19
C GLY A 19 -2.38 -7.17 3.77
N ASP A 20 -3.17 -8.23 3.64
CA ASP A 20 -3.55 -8.76 2.34
C ASP A 20 -4.33 -7.75 1.48
N PRO A 21 -4.41 -7.95 0.16
CA PRO A 21 -5.30 -7.16 -0.69
C PRO A 21 -6.74 -7.19 -0.18
N LYS A 22 -7.47 -6.07 -0.32
CA LYS A 22 -8.90 -5.94 0.02
C LYS A 22 -9.24 -6.10 1.51
N THR A 23 -8.28 -5.98 2.42
CA THR A 23 -8.51 -6.03 3.88
C THR A 23 -8.91 -4.70 4.51
N GLY A 24 -9.17 -3.66 3.70
CA GLY A 24 -9.67 -2.36 4.18
C GLY A 24 -8.59 -1.34 4.55
N LYS A 25 -7.33 -1.56 4.21
CA LYS A 25 -6.21 -0.65 4.51
C LYS A 25 -6.45 0.79 4.03
N SER A 26 -6.66 0.95 2.72
CA SER A 26 -6.90 2.27 2.12
C SER A 26 -8.21 2.90 2.62
N THR A 27 -9.24 2.08 2.87
CA THR A 27 -10.50 2.56 3.47
C THR A 27 -10.28 3.09 4.89
N LEU A 28 -9.45 2.42 5.71
CA LEU A 28 -9.14 2.89 7.06
C LEU A 28 -8.44 4.25 7.03
N ALA A 29 -7.46 4.44 6.14
CA ALA A 29 -6.78 5.72 5.96
C ALA A 29 -7.73 6.82 5.44
N ALA A 30 -8.56 6.50 4.45
CA ALA A 30 -9.50 7.43 3.84
C ALA A 30 -10.57 7.95 4.82
N LYS A 31 -10.97 7.15 5.82
CA LYS A 31 -11.92 7.58 6.87
C LYS A 31 -11.46 8.81 7.65
N LEU A 32 -10.18 9.18 7.62
CA LEU A 32 -9.70 10.43 8.21
C LEU A 32 -10.36 11.66 7.59
N LEU A 33 -10.83 11.60 6.33
CA LEU A 33 -11.55 12.69 5.68
C LEU A 33 -12.91 12.99 6.30
N LEU A 34 -13.47 12.05 7.05
CA LEU A 34 -14.71 12.25 7.80
C LEU A 34 -14.49 13.12 9.04
N LEU A 35 -13.23 13.40 9.40
CA LEU A 35 -12.89 14.25 10.54
C LEU A 35 -12.78 15.72 10.11
N ALA A 36 -13.22 16.61 10.98
CA ALA A 36 -13.12 18.03 10.71
C ALA A 36 -11.67 18.53 10.77
N GLY A 37 -11.32 19.38 9.82
CA GLY A 37 -10.03 20.06 9.76
C GLY A 37 -8.84 19.20 9.31
N VAL A 38 -9.03 17.93 8.98
CA VAL A 38 -8.00 17.09 8.37
C VAL A 38 -7.95 17.35 6.87
N ARG A 39 -6.74 17.53 6.35
CA ARG A 39 -6.44 17.62 4.92
C ARG A 39 -5.55 16.46 4.53
N LEU A 40 -5.91 15.75 3.47
CA LEU A 40 -5.11 14.65 2.95
C LEU A 40 -4.39 15.04 1.66
N THR A 41 -3.11 14.74 1.58
CA THR A 41 -2.42 14.59 0.31
C THR A 41 -2.30 13.09 0.03
N TRP A 42 -3.04 12.58 -0.95
CA TRP A 42 -3.07 11.17 -1.28
C TRP A 42 -2.21 10.88 -2.51
N ILE A 43 -1.10 10.18 -2.30
CA ILE A 43 -0.20 9.76 -3.37
C ILE A 43 -0.58 8.33 -3.77
N SER A 44 -1.27 8.20 -4.89
CA SER A 44 -1.73 6.91 -5.42
C SER A 44 -0.74 6.39 -6.46
N MET A 45 -0.21 5.21 -6.23
CA MET A 45 0.68 4.49 -7.14
C MET A 45 0.00 3.27 -7.75
N ASP A 46 -1.24 3.01 -7.34
CA ASP A 46 -2.18 2.04 -7.88
C ASP A 46 -3.60 2.66 -7.92
N ASN A 47 -4.63 1.84 -8.02
CA ASN A 47 -6.02 2.32 -8.01
C ASN A 47 -6.65 2.40 -6.61
N GLY A 48 -5.85 2.40 -5.54
CA GLY A 48 -6.31 2.44 -4.14
C GLY A 48 -7.12 3.68 -3.81
N HIS A 49 -6.86 4.81 -4.47
CA HIS A 49 -7.56 6.08 -4.29
C HIS A 49 -9.08 6.00 -4.56
N THR A 50 -9.56 4.99 -5.28
CA THR A 50 -10.99 4.83 -5.57
C THR A 50 -11.85 4.69 -4.31
N VAL A 51 -11.27 4.38 -3.16
CA VAL A 51 -11.96 4.35 -1.86
C VAL A 51 -12.43 5.72 -1.42
N LEU A 52 -11.77 6.80 -1.84
CA LEU A 52 -12.13 8.19 -1.51
C LEU A 52 -13.55 8.53 -1.98
N PHE A 53 -13.93 8.05 -3.17
CA PHE A 53 -15.25 8.29 -3.76
C PHE A 53 -16.38 7.48 -3.11
N LYS A 54 -16.05 6.54 -2.20
CA LYS A 54 -17.03 5.70 -1.49
C LYS A 54 -17.35 6.21 -0.09
N LEU A 55 -16.77 7.32 0.33
CA LEU A 55 -16.98 7.89 1.68
C LEU A 55 -18.28 8.67 1.84
N GLY A 56 -19.02 8.92 0.75
CA GLY A 56 -20.25 9.70 0.76
C GLY A 56 -20.05 11.20 0.91
N LEU A 57 -18.83 11.70 0.67
CA LEU A 57 -18.53 13.13 0.58
C LEU A 57 -18.96 13.65 -0.80
N SER A 58 -19.36 14.92 -0.87
CA SER A 58 -19.63 15.57 -2.16
C SER A 58 -18.31 15.79 -2.95
N PRO A 59 -18.36 15.99 -4.27
CA PRO A 59 -17.17 16.33 -5.05
C PRO A 59 -16.47 17.58 -4.50
N GLU A 60 -17.22 18.60 -4.12
CA GLU A 60 -16.68 19.86 -3.58
C GLU A 60 -15.98 19.64 -2.23
N GLU A 61 -16.55 18.79 -1.35
CA GLU A 61 -15.90 18.43 -0.08
C GLU A 61 -14.62 17.63 -0.31
N LEU A 62 -14.58 16.78 -1.34
CA LEU A 62 -13.36 16.05 -1.71
C LEU A 62 -12.29 17.00 -2.24
N ASP A 63 -12.65 17.91 -3.14
CA ASP A 63 -11.72 18.87 -3.73
C ASP A 63 -11.12 19.81 -2.67
N GLU A 64 -11.91 20.18 -1.64
CA GLU A 64 -11.42 20.99 -0.52
C GLU A 64 -10.46 20.24 0.40
N LYS A 65 -10.72 18.93 0.65
CA LYS A 65 -10.02 18.15 1.68
C LYS A 65 -8.90 17.30 1.16
N VAL A 66 -8.88 16.98 -0.14
CA VAL A 66 -7.95 16.03 -0.74
C VAL A 66 -7.15 16.64 -1.87
N ASN A 67 -5.84 16.62 -1.74
CA ASN A 67 -4.93 16.79 -2.87
C ASN A 67 -4.56 15.38 -3.37
N LEU A 68 -5.24 14.90 -4.43
CA LEU A 68 -5.02 13.59 -5.02
C LEU A 68 -3.96 13.66 -6.11
N ILE A 69 -2.89 12.90 -5.94
CA ILE A 69 -1.79 12.78 -6.90
C ILE A 69 -1.70 11.33 -7.35
N ILE A 70 -1.96 11.09 -8.62
CA ILE A 70 -1.84 9.78 -9.23
C ILE A 70 -0.49 9.72 -9.94
N LEU A 71 0.34 8.73 -9.58
CA LEU A 71 1.65 8.52 -10.18
C LEU A 71 1.59 7.33 -11.15
N PRO A 72 1.53 7.58 -12.47
CA PRO A 72 1.50 6.53 -13.49
C PRO A 72 2.91 5.93 -13.65
N ASP A 73 3.32 5.12 -12.67
CA ASP A 73 4.63 4.49 -12.65
C ASP A 73 4.68 3.33 -13.66
N THR A 74 5.59 3.41 -14.61
CA THR A 74 5.79 2.37 -15.62
C THR A 74 7.24 1.91 -15.65
N LYS A 75 7.49 0.77 -16.29
CA LYS A 75 8.84 0.28 -16.51
C LYS A 75 9.69 1.28 -17.31
N GLU A 76 9.07 1.92 -18.32
CA GLU A 76 9.73 2.92 -19.18
C GLU A 76 9.93 4.23 -18.43
N ASN A 77 9.05 4.58 -17.50
CA ASN A 77 9.13 5.82 -16.72
C ASN A 77 8.84 5.58 -15.24
N PRO A 78 9.83 5.11 -14.45
CA PRO A 78 9.69 4.89 -13.01
C PRO A 78 9.71 6.24 -12.28
N VAL A 79 8.55 6.88 -12.16
CA VAL A 79 8.40 8.20 -11.56
C VAL A 79 8.13 8.15 -10.05
N ALA A 80 7.48 7.09 -9.55
CA ALA A 80 6.95 7.06 -8.20
C ALA A 80 8.04 7.32 -7.14
N ILE A 81 9.12 6.56 -7.13
CA ILE A 81 10.17 6.76 -6.12
C ILE A 81 10.84 8.13 -6.22
N ARG A 82 11.04 8.66 -7.44
CA ARG A 82 11.68 9.96 -7.66
C ARG A 82 10.77 11.09 -7.17
N THR A 83 9.48 11.03 -7.50
CA THR A 83 8.49 12.04 -7.12
C THR A 83 8.24 12.00 -5.62
N CYS A 84 8.07 10.82 -5.01
CA CYS A 84 7.91 10.69 -3.56
C CYS A 84 9.14 11.21 -2.78
N LEU A 85 10.36 10.93 -3.24
CA LEU A 85 11.57 11.49 -2.65
C LEU A 85 11.60 13.02 -2.72
N LYS A 86 11.11 13.62 -3.81
CA LYS A 86 11.01 15.07 -3.96
C LYS A 86 9.95 15.67 -3.04
N ILE A 87 8.75 15.10 -3.00
CA ILE A 87 7.70 15.51 -2.07
C ILE A 87 8.23 15.54 -0.63
N MET A 88 8.88 14.46 -0.20
CA MET A 88 9.40 14.31 1.15
C MET A 88 10.69 15.10 1.44
N SER A 89 11.22 15.82 0.48
CA SER A 89 12.44 16.67 0.68
C SER A 89 12.13 18.05 1.29
N GLY A 90 10.88 18.38 1.55
CA GLY A 90 10.50 19.68 2.12
C GLY A 90 10.56 20.85 1.14
N VAL A 91 10.61 20.58 -0.17
CA VAL A 91 10.65 21.61 -1.21
C VAL A 91 9.34 21.62 -1.97
N LYS A 92 8.83 22.84 -2.28
CA LYS A 92 7.67 23.01 -3.16
C LYS A 92 7.87 22.24 -4.45
N THR A 93 6.94 21.36 -4.77
CA THR A 93 7.04 20.39 -5.86
C THR A 93 5.83 20.53 -6.76
N LEU A 94 6.07 20.77 -8.06
CA LEU A 94 5.05 20.76 -9.11
C LEU A 94 5.13 19.43 -9.85
N ILE A 95 4.04 18.70 -9.87
CA ILE A 95 3.91 17.37 -10.45
C ILE A 95 2.93 17.44 -11.60
N CYS A 96 3.33 17.01 -12.80
CA CYS A 96 2.39 16.97 -13.92
C CYS A 96 1.43 15.78 -13.76
N ASP A 97 0.14 16.03 -13.89
CA ASP A 97 -0.91 15.01 -13.70
C ASP A 97 -0.86 13.90 -14.75
N LYS A 98 -0.33 14.22 -15.95
CA LYS A 98 -0.23 13.26 -17.05
C LYS A 98 0.87 12.22 -16.89
N HIS A 99 2.05 12.62 -16.36
CA HIS A 99 3.23 11.74 -16.27
C HIS A 99 3.67 11.48 -14.84
N GLY A 100 3.09 12.16 -13.84
CA GLY A 100 3.50 12.04 -12.43
C GLY A 100 4.92 12.56 -12.15
N GLU A 101 5.53 13.25 -13.12
CA GLU A 101 6.93 13.68 -13.04
C GLU A 101 7.03 15.11 -12.51
N VAL A 102 8.00 15.30 -11.62
CA VAL A 102 8.30 16.63 -11.07
C VAL A 102 8.96 17.50 -12.13
N ASN A 103 8.39 18.71 -12.35
CA ASN A 103 8.88 19.66 -13.35
C ASN A 103 9.04 19.01 -14.74
N CYS A 104 8.08 18.21 -15.14
CA CYS A 104 8.10 17.40 -16.35
C CYS A 104 8.50 18.23 -17.59
N PRO A 105 9.62 17.91 -18.27
CA PRO A 105 10.10 18.71 -19.40
C PRO A 105 9.20 18.61 -20.63
N VAL A 106 8.45 17.53 -20.77
CA VAL A 106 7.48 17.32 -21.85
C VAL A 106 6.30 18.26 -21.65
N CYS A 107 5.70 18.26 -20.45
CA CYS A 107 4.53 19.08 -20.14
C CYS A 107 4.86 20.58 -20.05
N GLN A 108 6.08 20.94 -19.63
CA GLN A 108 6.53 22.35 -19.65
C GLN A 108 6.59 22.95 -21.06
N LYS A 109 6.87 22.13 -22.07
CA LYS A 109 6.88 22.57 -23.48
C LYS A 109 5.46 22.69 -24.07
N GLN A 110 4.51 21.93 -23.53
CA GLN A 110 3.11 21.89 -23.98
C GLN A 110 2.24 22.75 -23.06
N LYS A 111 2.47 24.07 -23.03
CA LYS A 111 1.93 25.02 -22.04
C LYS A 111 0.40 24.97 -21.84
N ASP A 112 -0.36 24.57 -22.85
CA ASP A 112 -1.82 24.70 -22.85
C ASP A 112 -2.59 23.41 -22.48
N ALA A 113 -1.91 22.30 -22.24
CA ALA A 113 -2.55 20.98 -22.08
C ALA A 113 -2.16 20.21 -20.79
N ALA A 114 -1.29 20.76 -19.96
CA ALA A 114 -0.83 20.08 -18.76
C ALA A 114 -1.46 20.72 -17.52
N THR A 115 -2.17 19.89 -16.75
CA THR A 115 -2.54 20.20 -15.37
C THR A 115 -1.40 19.82 -14.43
N TRP A 116 -1.28 20.56 -13.33
CA TRP A 116 -0.19 20.41 -12.37
C TRP A 116 -0.74 20.38 -10.96
N SER A 117 -0.37 19.33 -10.24
CA SER A 117 -0.59 19.25 -8.80
C SER A 117 0.60 19.84 -8.04
N GLU A 118 0.30 20.69 -7.06
CA GLU A 118 1.31 21.32 -6.21
C GLU A 118 1.36 20.64 -4.84
N VAL A 119 2.55 20.34 -4.35
CA VAL A 119 2.79 19.89 -2.98
C VAL A 119 3.94 20.69 -2.38
N ASP A 120 3.65 21.39 -1.30
CA ASP A 120 4.68 22.08 -0.51
C ASP A 120 4.67 21.56 0.92
N THR A 121 5.43 20.53 1.18
CA THR A 121 5.52 19.91 2.51
C THR A 121 6.23 20.78 3.53
N SER A 122 6.90 21.86 3.12
CA SER A 122 7.46 22.85 4.05
C SER A 122 6.39 23.64 4.80
N GLN A 123 5.17 23.70 4.22
CA GLN A 123 4.00 24.40 4.80
C GLN A 123 3.10 23.45 5.59
N PHE A 124 3.41 22.15 5.61
CA PHE A 124 2.58 21.17 6.30
C PHE A 124 2.78 21.27 7.82
N GLY A 125 1.67 21.12 8.52
CA GLY A 125 1.60 21.13 9.98
C GLY A 125 0.84 19.93 10.53
N PRO A 126 0.47 19.96 11.81
CA PRO A 126 -0.17 18.83 12.50
C PRO A 126 -1.57 18.48 11.98
N LYS A 127 -2.15 19.27 11.07
CA LYS A 127 -3.46 19.01 10.44
C LYS A 127 -3.34 18.34 9.07
N ASP A 128 -2.12 18.26 8.55
CA ASP A 128 -1.86 17.72 7.24
C ASP A 128 -1.40 16.27 7.36
N VAL A 129 -1.99 15.42 6.54
CA VAL A 129 -1.68 13.99 6.50
C VAL A 129 -1.31 13.62 5.06
N ILE A 130 -0.15 13.02 4.86
CA ILE A 130 0.20 12.41 3.58
C ILE A 130 -0.05 10.91 3.65
N VAL A 131 -0.70 10.38 2.62
CA VAL A 131 -0.92 8.94 2.43
C VAL A 131 -0.14 8.48 1.21
N PHE A 132 0.75 7.51 1.37
CA PHE A 132 1.45 6.81 0.29
C PHE A 132 0.81 5.43 0.06
N ASP A 133 0.08 5.27 -1.03
CA ASP A 133 -0.63 4.04 -1.40
C ASP A 133 -0.07 3.48 -2.71
N HIS A 134 0.87 2.48 -2.75
CA HIS A 134 1.44 1.78 -1.61
C HIS A 134 2.99 1.57 -1.74
N LEU A 135 3.65 1.21 -0.62
CA LEU A 135 5.12 1.02 -0.56
C LEU A 135 5.64 -0.09 -1.48
N GLY A 136 4.85 -1.13 -1.75
CA GLY A 136 5.25 -2.21 -2.66
C GLY A 136 5.51 -1.67 -4.07
N GLN A 137 4.62 -0.81 -4.59
CA GLN A 137 4.82 -0.16 -5.89
C GLN A 137 6.01 0.80 -5.86
N LEU A 138 6.19 1.53 -4.75
CA LEU A 138 7.35 2.39 -4.56
C LEU A 138 8.67 1.59 -4.62
N ALA A 139 8.69 0.39 -4.03
CA ALA A 139 9.84 -0.50 -4.07
C ALA A 139 10.11 -1.04 -5.47
N THR A 140 9.06 -1.36 -6.23
CA THR A 140 9.16 -1.75 -7.64
C THR A 140 9.75 -0.60 -8.47
N SER A 141 9.25 0.63 -8.30
CA SER A 141 9.78 1.82 -8.95
C SER A 141 11.26 2.04 -8.64
N ALA A 142 11.66 1.85 -7.38
CA ALA A 142 13.07 1.97 -6.96
C ALA A 142 13.96 0.92 -7.64
N MET A 143 13.49 -0.31 -7.82
CA MET A 143 14.19 -1.36 -8.54
C MET A 143 14.34 -1.01 -10.03
N THR A 144 13.26 -0.56 -10.67
CA THR A 144 13.30 -0.13 -12.08
C THR A 144 14.28 1.04 -12.28
N VAL A 145 14.34 1.99 -11.34
CA VAL A 145 15.38 3.04 -11.36
C VAL A 145 16.79 2.46 -11.28
N ALA A 146 17.00 1.42 -10.45
CA ALA A 146 18.29 0.76 -10.32
C ALA A 146 18.71 0.05 -11.61
N PHE A 147 17.80 -0.66 -12.28
CA PHE A 147 18.03 -1.28 -13.58
C PHE A 147 18.41 -0.27 -14.65
N LYS A 148 17.62 0.80 -14.80
CA LYS A 148 17.90 1.86 -15.77
C LYS A 148 19.25 2.51 -15.54
N LYS A 149 19.66 2.72 -14.29
CA LYS A 149 20.96 3.27 -13.98
C LYS A 149 22.09 2.32 -14.34
N ALA A 150 21.89 1.02 -14.18
CA ALA A 150 22.84 -0.02 -14.59
C ALA A 150 22.85 -0.28 -16.10
N ARG A 151 21.93 0.32 -16.87
CA ARG A 151 21.69 0.06 -18.30
C ARG A 151 21.38 -1.41 -18.58
N LYS A 152 20.67 -2.06 -17.65
CA LYS A 152 20.19 -3.43 -17.76
C LYS A 152 18.75 -3.46 -18.24
N ASP A 153 18.41 -4.50 -19.00
CA ASP A 153 17.03 -4.77 -19.39
C ASP A 153 16.23 -5.32 -18.19
N ASP A 154 14.94 -5.03 -18.15
CA ASP A 154 14.04 -5.43 -17.05
C ASP A 154 13.85 -6.97 -16.94
N GLU A 155 14.21 -7.72 -17.98
CA GLU A 155 14.15 -9.18 -18.02
C GLU A 155 15.38 -9.84 -17.37
N GLU A 156 16.44 -9.06 -17.15
CA GLU A 156 17.63 -9.57 -16.46
C GLU A 156 17.35 -9.78 -14.97
N LYS A 157 17.97 -10.77 -14.39
CA LYS A 157 17.91 -10.97 -12.93
C LYS A 157 18.64 -9.82 -12.22
N PRO A 158 18.04 -9.26 -11.15
CA PRO A 158 18.71 -8.25 -10.35
C PRO A 158 19.99 -8.83 -9.73
N GLU A 159 21.09 -8.09 -9.83
CA GLU A 159 22.32 -8.36 -9.12
C GLU A 159 22.39 -7.61 -7.81
N TRP A 160 23.41 -7.83 -7.04
CA TRP A 160 23.61 -7.22 -5.74
C TRP A 160 23.53 -5.68 -5.77
N ASP A 161 24.12 -5.06 -6.80
CA ASP A 161 24.17 -3.59 -6.93
C ASP A 161 22.77 -2.98 -7.15
N GLN A 162 21.87 -3.66 -7.87
CA GLN A 162 20.49 -3.19 -8.06
C GLN A 162 19.70 -3.31 -6.75
N TYR A 163 19.86 -4.40 -6.00
CA TYR A 163 19.26 -4.52 -4.67
C TYR A 163 19.80 -3.50 -3.68
N ALA A 164 21.13 -3.24 -3.70
CA ALA A 164 21.74 -2.22 -2.86
C ALA A 164 21.19 -0.81 -3.19
N MET A 165 21.06 -0.48 -4.49
CA MET A 165 20.50 0.78 -4.93
C MET A 165 19.03 0.93 -4.54
N GLN A 166 18.21 -0.10 -4.75
CA GLN A 166 16.81 -0.12 -4.29
C GLN A 166 16.75 0.18 -2.79
N GLY A 167 17.54 -0.53 -1.98
CA GLY A 167 17.61 -0.32 -0.54
C GLY A 167 17.99 1.10 -0.15
N ILE A 168 18.97 1.72 -0.83
CA ILE A 168 19.38 3.11 -0.59
C ILE A 168 18.23 4.09 -0.87
N LEU A 169 17.51 3.91 -1.97
CA LEU A 169 16.38 4.78 -2.33
C LEU A 169 15.23 4.67 -1.33
N LEU A 170 14.90 3.46 -0.93
CA LEU A 170 13.86 3.20 0.06
C LEU A 170 14.24 3.69 1.45
N ASP A 171 15.49 3.46 1.90
CA ASP A 171 16.01 3.96 3.17
C ASP A 171 15.94 5.49 3.23
N LYS A 172 16.35 6.17 2.15
CA LYS A 172 16.27 7.63 2.06
C LYS A 172 14.81 8.12 2.15
N PHE A 173 13.87 7.45 1.46
CA PHE A 173 12.47 7.80 1.52
C PHE A 173 11.91 7.61 2.94
N LEU A 174 12.11 6.44 3.54
CA LEU A 174 11.58 6.12 4.87
C LEU A 174 12.25 6.95 5.98
N THR A 175 13.52 7.30 5.84
CA THR A 175 14.19 8.26 6.75
C THR A 175 13.51 9.64 6.67
N ASN A 176 13.17 10.13 5.48
CA ASN A 176 12.43 11.37 5.34
C ASN A 176 11.01 11.26 5.94
N VAL A 177 10.34 10.10 5.82
CA VAL A 177 9.06 9.83 6.50
C VAL A 177 9.24 9.97 8.02
N GLN A 178 10.24 9.30 8.59
CA GLN A 178 10.51 9.33 10.03
C GLN A 178 10.82 10.74 10.57
N GLN A 179 11.35 11.62 9.73
CA GLN A 179 11.72 13.00 10.07
C GLN A 179 10.63 14.03 9.74
N ALA A 180 9.51 13.60 9.16
CA ALA A 180 8.42 14.50 8.77
C ALA A 180 7.82 15.23 9.97
N LYS A 181 7.43 16.51 9.77
CA LYS A 181 6.78 17.34 10.79
C LYS A 181 5.25 17.35 10.66
N PHE A 182 4.71 16.41 9.95
CA PHE A 182 3.28 16.20 9.68
C PHE A 182 3.00 14.68 9.70
N HIS A 183 1.74 14.30 9.78
CA HIS A 183 1.38 12.89 9.80
C HIS A 183 1.65 12.22 8.46
N VAL A 184 2.24 11.03 8.51
CA VAL A 184 2.46 10.21 7.31
C VAL A 184 1.85 8.83 7.51
N ILE A 185 1.11 8.37 6.53
CA ILE A 185 0.55 7.02 6.47
C ILE A 185 1.13 6.33 5.23
N CYS A 186 1.82 5.23 5.45
CA CYS A 186 2.26 4.35 4.38
C CYS A 186 1.41 3.08 4.37
N ILE A 187 0.82 2.76 3.24
CA ILE A 187 0.03 1.54 3.04
C ILE A 187 0.91 0.53 2.31
N THR A 188 0.83 -0.75 2.68
CA THR A 188 1.55 -1.80 1.96
C THR A 188 0.85 -3.16 2.09
N HIS A 189 1.34 -4.13 1.32
CA HIS A 189 0.94 -5.53 1.46
C HIS A 189 1.70 -6.21 2.59
N VAL A 190 1.20 -7.38 3.00
CA VAL A 190 1.90 -8.26 3.93
C VAL A 190 2.97 -9.05 3.17
N GLY A 191 4.12 -9.21 3.79
CA GLY A 191 5.17 -10.14 3.41
C GLY A 191 5.42 -11.13 4.54
N GLU A 192 5.83 -12.36 4.22
CA GLU A 192 6.31 -13.35 5.18
C GLU A 192 7.83 -13.38 5.16
N VAL A 193 8.43 -13.30 6.33
CA VAL A 193 9.89 -13.39 6.49
C VAL A 193 10.24 -14.45 7.52
N GLU A 194 11.25 -15.25 7.23
CA GLU A 194 11.83 -16.19 8.18
C GLU A 194 12.86 -15.46 9.03
N MET A 195 12.72 -15.59 10.34
CA MET A 195 13.65 -15.02 11.32
C MET A 195 14.83 -16.00 11.56
N GLU A 196 15.85 -15.54 12.27
CA GLU A 196 17.06 -16.35 12.55
C GLU A 196 16.77 -17.62 13.35
N ASP A 197 15.70 -17.60 14.15
CA ASP A 197 15.20 -18.74 14.92
C ASP A 197 14.31 -19.70 14.13
N GLY A 198 14.19 -19.50 12.79
CA GLY A 198 13.31 -20.26 11.91
C GLY A 198 11.81 -19.87 12.01
N ALA A 199 11.44 -18.98 12.92
CA ALA A 199 10.06 -18.53 13.03
C ALA A 199 9.67 -17.64 11.84
N LYS A 200 8.48 -17.88 11.30
CA LYS A 200 7.92 -17.06 10.22
C LYS A 200 7.15 -15.89 10.82
N LYS A 201 7.47 -14.68 10.38
CA LYS A 201 6.77 -13.46 10.79
C LYS A 201 6.18 -12.72 9.62
N LEU A 202 4.99 -12.16 9.83
CA LEU A 202 4.32 -11.28 8.89
C LEU A 202 4.81 -9.85 9.12
N VAL A 203 5.27 -9.22 8.05
CA VAL A 203 5.89 -7.89 8.08
C VAL A 203 5.32 -7.00 6.98
N PRO A 204 5.43 -5.67 7.10
CA PRO A 204 5.15 -4.75 6.00
C PRO A 204 6.07 -5.02 4.80
N LEU A 205 5.51 -5.34 3.64
CA LEU A 205 6.28 -5.60 2.43
C LEU A 205 6.86 -4.29 1.87
N CYS A 206 8.19 -4.22 1.76
CA CYS A 206 8.89 -3.07 1.18
C CYS A 206 10.23 -3.51 0.61
N GLY A 207 10.29 -3.76 -0.70
CA GLY A 207 11.51 -4.20 -1.39
C GLY A 207 11.91 -5.65 -1.07
N THR A 208 13.19 -5.84 -0.75
CA THR A 208 13.73 -7.18 -0.44
C THR A 208 13.20 -7.71 0.90
N THR A 209 13.27 -9.02 1.10
CA THR A 209 12.93 -9.68 2.38
C THR A 209 13.67 -9.06 3.57
N ASN A 210 14.98 -8.81 3.41
CA ASN A 210 15.79 -8.19 4.46
C ASN A 210 15.39 -6.74 4.74
N PHE A 211 15.02 -5.98 3.72
CA PHE A 211 14.53 -4.61 3.89
C PHE A 211 13.16 -4.62 4.57
N SER A 212 12.24 -5.47 4.13
CA SER A 212 10.89 -5.64 4.70
C SER A 212 10.93 -6.00 6.19
N ARG A 213 11.87 -6.89 6.61
CA ARG A 213 12.09 -7.24 8.01
C ARG A 213 12.37 -6.01 8.90
N ASN A 214 13.03 -5.00 8.34
CA ASN A 214 13.46 -3.80 9.06
C ASN A 214 12.56 -2.58 8.81
N THR A 215 11.54 -2.68 7.97
CA THR A 215 10.68 -1.54 7.58
C THR A 215 9.96 -0.92 8.76
N SER A 216 9.55 -1.73 9.73
CA SER A 216 8.82 -1.27 10.92
C SER A 216 9.55 -0.23 11.76
N LYS A 217 10.89 -0.19 11.74
CA LYS A 217 11.71 0.76 12.53
C LYS A 217 11.49 2.24 12.18
N TYR A 218 10.94 2.54 11.00
CA TYR A 218 10.73 3.91 10.53
C TYR A 218 9.39 4.50 10.96
N PHE A 219 8.51 3.70 11.59
CA PHE A 219 7.16 4.10 11.93
C PHE A 219 6.93 4.10 13.43
N ASP A 220 6.07 4.99 13.89
CA ASP A 220 5.63 5.06 15.28
C ASP A 220 4.57 4.00 15.58
N HIS A 221 3.77 3.65 14.56
CA HIS A 221 2.67 2.70 14.67
C HIS A 221 2.64 1.76 13.47
N ILE A 222 2.50 0.46 13.75
CA ILE A 222 2.37 -0.60 12.76
C ILE A 222 1.01 -1.27 12.95
N ILE A 223 0.16 -1.18 11.93
CA ILE A 223 -1.22 -1.67 11.95
C ILE A 223 -1.38 -2.80 10.94
N TYR A 224 -1.82 -3.95 11.40
CA TYR A 224 -2.12 -5.10 10.54
C TYR A 224 -3.61 -5.19 10.23
N CYS A 225 -3.93 -5.28 8.96
CA CYS A 225 -5.30 -5.45 8.45
C CYS A 225 -5.50 -6.85 7.89
N HIS A 226 -6.53 -7.55 8.35
CA HIS A 226 -6.87 -8.87 7.86
C HIS A 226 -8.38 -9.10 7.85
N MET A 227 -8.82 -10.18 7.21
CA MET A 227 -10.21 -10.62 7.23
C MET A 227 -10.38 -11.75 8.24
N LYS A 228 -11.43 -11.67 9.06
CA LYS A 228 -11.86 -12.76 9.94
C LYS A 228 -13.39 -12.87 9.89
N ASN A 229 -13.90 -14.04 9.51
CA ASN A 229 -15.35 -14.28 9.37
C ASN A 229 -16.05 -13.20 8.53
N ALA A 230 -15.52 -12.92 7.32
CA ALA A 230 -15.97 -11.89 6.39
C ALA A 230 -16.00 -10.44 6.95
N SER A 231 -15.37 -10.20 8.09
CA SER A 231 -15.24 -8.87 8.72
C SER A 231 -13.82 -8.39 8.69
N HIS A 232 -13.62 -7.11 8.39
CA HIS A 232 -12.32 -6.45 8.50
C HIS A 232 -11.89 -6.36 9.95
N ARG A 233 -10.63 -6.71 10.23
CA ARG A 233 -10.02 -6.64 11.55
C ARG A 233 -8.69 -5.91 11.48
N PHE A 234 -8.39 -5.15 12.53
CA PHE A 234 -7.24 -4.29 12.62
C PHE A 234 -6.51 -4.56 13.95
N GLY A 235 -5.24 -4.90 13.86
CA GLY A 235 -4.37 -5.10 15.01
C GLY A 235 -3.30 -4.03 15.06
N SER A 236 -3.07 -3.41 16.22
CA SER A 236 -2.05 -2.39 16.45
C SER A 236 -1.17 -2.66 17.67
N SER A 237 -1.53 -3.66 18.50
CA SER A 237 -0.80 -4.03 19.71
C SER A 237 0.06 -5.26 19.48
N THR A 238 1.26 -5.29 20.07
CA THR A 238 2.20 -6.43 20.05
C THR A 238 1.62 -7.72 20.64
N THR A 239 0.58 -7.61 21.47
CA THR A 239 -0.12 -8.74 22.07
C THR A 239 -1.13 -9.39 21.13
N TYR A 240 -1.35 -8.84 19.95
CA TYR A 240 -2.42 -9.29 19.06
C TYR A 240 -2.16 -10.67 18.45
N GLN A 241 -0.93 -10.93 17.97
CA GLN A 241 -0.51 -12.25 17.45
C GLN A 241 1.01 -12.38 17.52
N ASN A 242 1.51 -13.53 17.93
CA ASN A 242 2.96 -13.76 18.14
C ASN A 242 3.78 -13.76 16.84
N ASN A 243 3.14 -14.00 15.68
CA ASN A 243 3.82 -14.03 14.37
C ASN A 243 3.77 -12.70 13.60
N LEU A 244 3.27 -11.63 14.21
CA LEU A 244 3.16 -10.31 13.61
C LEU A 244 4.21 -9.34 14.16
N VAL A 245 4.78 -8.54 13.27
CA VAL A 245 5.58 -7.38 13.67
C VAL A 245 4.66 -6.19 13.80
N LEU A 246 4.16 -5.96 15.01
CA LEU A 246 3.31 -4.84 15.37
C LEU A 246 4.01 -3.94 16.38
N GLY A 247 3.55 -2.73 16.50
CA GLY A 247 4.03 -1.79 17.51
C GLY A 247 3.21 -0.50 17.52
N SER A 248 3.10 0.08 18.71
CA SER A 248 2.51 1.40 18.88
C SER A 248 3.24 2.10 20.02
N ARG A 249 3.75 3.30 19.77
CA ARG A 249 4.39 4.12 20.83
C ARG A 249 3.38 4.69 21.82
N LEU A 250 2.10 4.70 21.43
CA LEU A 250 1.02 5.26 22.26
C LEU A 250 0.14 4.17 22.90
N ASP A 251 0.49 2.88 22.76
CA ASP A 251 -0.30 1.72 23.22
C ASP A 251 -1.78 1.77 22.77
N VAL A 252 -2.04 2.41 21.64
CA VAL A 252 -3.39 2.56 21.10
C VAL A 252 -3.84 1.26 20.46
N VAL A 253 -5.04 0.83 20.83
CA VAL A 253 -5.72 -0.32 20.22
C VAL A 253 -6.86 0.18 19.35
N ILE A 254 -6.94 -0.32 18.13
CA ILE A 254 -8.05 0.01 17.22
C ILE A 254 -9.31 -0.75 17.65
N ASP A 255 -10.39 0.01 17.83
CA ASP A 255 -11.71 -0.59 18.01
C ASP A 255 -12.17 -1.22 16.68
N ASN A 256 -12.30 -2.55 16.67
CA ASN A 256 -12.72 -3.28 15.48
C ASN A 256 -14.23 -3.18 15.18
N THR A 257 -15.02 -2.62 16.08
CA THR A 257 -16.45 -2.33 15.83
C THR A 257 -16.63 -1.03 15.06
N ASN A 258 -15.78 -0.04 15.35
CA ASN A 258 -15.73 1.23 14.64
C ASN A 258 -14.27 1.64 14.38
N PRO A 259 -13.63 1.04 13.36
CA PRO A 259 -12.20 1.26 13.14
C PRO A 259 -11.91 2.68 12.68
N SER A 260 -11.00 3.36 13.41
CA SER A 260 -10.57 4.73 13.14
C SER A 260 -9.08 4.89 13.46
N LEU A 261 -8.42 5.77 12.71
CA LEU A 261 -7.05 6.20 13.00
C LEU A 261 -7.00 7.43 13.93
N LEU A 262 -8.16 8.00 14.29
CA LEU A 262 -8.24 9.15 15.17
C LEU A 262 -7.44 8.98 16.48
N PRO A 263 -7.48 7.85 17.19
CA PRO A 263 -6.73 7.67 18.43
C PRO A 263 -5.22 7.83 18.29
N PHE A 264 -4.66 7.66 17.08
CA PHE A 264 -3.23 7.84 16.82
C PHE A 264 -2.84 9.29 16.55
N ILE A 265 -3.78 10.13 16.14
CA ILE A 265 -3.52 11.51 15.73
C ILE A 265 -4.25 12.57 16.58
N ASP A 266 -5.16 12.16 17.47
CA ASP A 266 -6.08 13.04 18.22
C ASP A 266 -5.34 14.13 19.04
N GLY A 267 -4.27 13.77 19.69
CA GLY A 267 -3.51 14.73 20.49
C GLY A 267 -2.65 15.72 19.70
N THR A 268 -2.45 15.48 18.40
CA THR A 268 -1.61 16.32 17.53
C THR A 268 -2.41 17.29 16.67
N ILE A 269 -3.73 17.11 16.59
CA ILE A 269 -4.65 17.99 15.84
C ILE A 269 -5.63 18.66 16.82
N PRO A 270 -5.28 19.82 17.37
CA PRO A 270 -6.03 20.44 18.48
C PRO A 270 -7.50 20.76 18.17
N SER A 271 -7.87 20.85 16.88
CA SER A 271 -9.22 21.19 16.44
C SER A 271 -10.14 19.98 16.25
N LEU A 272 -9.63 18.76 16.42
CA LEU A 272 -10.48 17.57 16.28
C LEU A 272 -11.25 17.33 17.58
N LYS A 273 -12.52 17.71 17.61
CA LYS A 273 -13.47 17.35 18.66
C LYS A 273 -14.20 16.07 18.25
N LYS A 274 -14.42 15.16 19.21
CA LYS A 274 -15.11 13.87 18.97
C LYS A 274 -16.52 14.02 18.40
N GLU A 275 -17.15 15.18 18.61
CA GLU A 275 -18.53 15.48 18.17
C GLU A 275 -18.66 15.72 16.65
N GLU A 276 -17.53 15.86 15.93
CA GLU A 276 -17.53 16.21 14.51
C GLU A 276 -17.27 15.01 13.57
N VAL A 277 -17.28 13.79 14.11
CA VAL A 277 -17.20 12.58 13.28
C VAL A 277 -18.54 12.39 12.57
N ARG A 278 -18.55 12.59 11.26
CA ARG A 278 -19.72 12.27 10.44
C ARG A 278 -19.87 10.74 10.38
N GLU A 279 -20.97 10.22 10.89
CA GLU A 279 -21.33 8.82 10.63
C GLU A 279 -21.56 8.64 9.13
N ALA A 280 -20.73 7.84 8.48
CA ALA A 280 -20.97 7.41 7.11
C ALA A 280 -22.31 6.64 7.09
N LYS A 281 -23.37 7.27 6.59
CA LYS A 281 -24.65 6.57 6.40
C LYS A 281 -24.37 5.37 5.47
N PRO A 282 -24.71 4.15 5.88
CA PRO A 282 -24.53 2.99 5.01
C PRO A 282 -25.39 3.18 3.76
N ILE A 283 -24.74 3.28 2.59
CA ILE A 283 -25.39 3.43 1.28
C ILE A 283 -26.36 2.28 0.99
N LEU A 284 -26.30 1.18 1.76
CA LEU A 284 -27.18 0.02 1.66
C LEU A 284 -28.65 0.26 2.05
N SER A 285 -28.96 1.32 2.83
CA SER A 285 -30.35 1.57 3.23
C SER A 285 -31.21 2.20 2.11
N SER A 286 -30.60 2.91 1.17
CA SER A 286 -31.32 3.55 0.06
C SER A 286 -31.60 2.57 -1.11
N LEU A 287 -30.79 1.51 -1.25
CA LEU A 287 -31.05 0.46 -2.24
C LEU A 287 -32.10 -0.56 -1.77
N ALA A 288 -32.15 -0.85 -0.46
CA ALA A 288 -33.17 -1.74 0.10
C ALA A 288 -34.59 -1.13 0.05
N GLN A 289 -34.73 0.20 0.15
CA GLN A 289 -36.02 0.87 0.00
C GLN A 289 -36.54 0.94 -1.46
N LYS A 290 -35.67 0.83 -2.45
CA LYS A 290 -36.07 0.79 -3.87
C LYS A 290 -36.45 -0.60 -4.36
N VAL A 291 -36.12 -1.66 -3.64
CA VAL A 291 -36.48 -3.05 -4.00
C VAL A 291 -37.86 -3.46 -3.43
N GLN A 292 -38.38 -2.76 -2.42
CA GLN A 292 -39.70 -3.07 -1.84
C GLN A 292 -40.91 -2.50 -2.59
N VAL A 293 -40.72 -1.81 -3.73
CA VAL A 293 -41.85 -1.19 -4.49
C VAL A 293 -42.24 -1.98 -5.77
N ILE A 294 -41.60 -3.13 -6.03
CA ILE A 294 -41.92 -3.94 -7.25
C ILE A 294 -42.59 -5.29 -6.92
N GLU A 295 -43.20 -5.47 -5.75
CA GLU A 295 -44.01 -6.64 -5.48
C GLU A 295 -45.50 -6.26 -5.34
N HIS A 296 -46.13 -5.89 -6.43
CA HIS A 296 -47.58 -6.06 -6.64
C HIS A 296 -47.89 -5.98 -8.14
N VAL A 297 -47.73 -7.12 -8.83
CA VAL A 297 -48.41 -7.41 -10.10
C VAL A 297 -49.36 -8.58 -9.82
N PRO A 298 -50.67 -8.42 -10.10
CA PRO A 298 -51.65 -9.46 -9.77
C PRO A 298 -51.46 -10.67 -10.70
N GLU A 299 -51.52 -11.86 -10.07
CA GLU A 299 -51.58 -13.16 -10.76
C GLU A 299 -52.75 -13.22 -11.73
N GLN A 300 -52.47 -13.24 -13.02
CA GLN A 300 -53.42 -13.74 -14.00
C GLN A 300 -53.30 -15.27 -14.10
N LYS A 301 -54.32 -15.95 -13.67
CA LYS A 301 -54.57 -17.37 -13.94
C LYS A 301 -54.51 -17.63 -15.45
N GLN A 302 -53.60 -18.47 -15.89
CA GLN A 302 -53.71 -19.17 -17.17
C GLN A 302 -53.67 -20.68 -16.93
N SER A 303 -54.71 -21.28 -17.45
CA SER A 303 -55.07 -22.70 -17.52
C SER A 303 -54.01 -23.54 -18.20
N ALA A 304 -53.83 -24.77 -17.71
CA ALA A 304 -53.08 -25.84 -18.35
C ALA A 304 -53.73 -26.28 -19.67
N PRO A 305 -52.92 -26.80 -20.60
CA PRO A 305 -53.28 -28.09 -21.18
C PRO A 305 -52.08 -29.08 -21.31
N GLU A 306 -52.41 -30.30 -20.95
CA GLU A 306 -52.15 -31.57 -21.65
C GLU A 306 -50.75 -31.93 -22.12
N GLN A 307 -50.26 -33.03 -21.55
CA GLN A 307 -49.38 -34.03 -22.19
C GLN A 307 -50.18 -34.81 -23.23
N PRO A 308 -49.62 -35.61 -24.16
CA PRO A 308 -48.40 -36.43 -24.06
C PRO A 308 -47.61 -36.54 -25.39
N HIS A 309 -46.40 -37.07 -25.40
CA HIS A 309 -45.99 -38.19 -26.28
C HIS A 309 -44.54 -38.65 -25.95
N SER A 310 -44.50 -39.92 -25.62
CA SER A 310 -43.37 -40.84 -25.65
C SER A 310 -42.81 -41.02 -27.07
N ILE A 311 -41.53 -41.32 -27.21
CA ILE A 311 -40.87 -42.22 -28.19
C ILE A 311 -39.34 -42.00 -27.98
N GLU A 312 -38.72 -42.99 -27.60
CA GLU A 312 -37.94 -44.15 -28.08
C GLU A 312 -36.47 -44.06 -27.75
N GLU A 313 -36.08 -45.16 -27.15
CA GLU A 313 -34.69 -45.62 -26.92
C GLU A 313 -33.94 -45.79 -28.24
N THR A 314 -32.65 -45.44 -28.26
CA THR A 314 -31.68 -46.13 -29.09
C THR A 314 -30.42 -46.44 -28.29
N LYS A 315 -30.20 -47.71 -28.14
CA LYS A 315 -28.96 -48.39 -27.71
C LYS A 315 -27.88 -48.22 -28.78
N GLY A 316 -26.62 -48.13 -28.36
CA GLY A 316 -25.44 -48.26 -29.23
C GLY A 316 -24.18 -48.14 -28.39
N ASP A 317 -23.76 -49.21 -27.92
CA ASP A 317 -22.57 -50.04 -28.05
C ASP A 317 -21.24 -49.46 -27.61
N SER A 318 -20.75 -50.12 -26.58
CA SER A 318 -19.42 -50.54 -26.16
C SER A 318 -18.24 -50.24 -27.09
N ASN A 319 -17.15 -49.67 -26.50
CA ASN A 319 -15.82 -50.23 -26.73
C ASN A 319 -14.90 -49.94 -25.53
N GLU A 320 -14.52 -51.02 -24.87
CA GLU A 320 -13.42 -51.11 -23.96
C GLU A 320 -12.11 -50.89 -24.72
N VAL A 321 -11.19 -50.09 -24.18
CA VAL A 321 -9.74 -50.24 -24.40
C VAL A 321 -9.04 -50.11 -23.06
N ALA A 322 -8.54 -51.23 -22.61
CA ALA A 322 -7.60 -51.41 -21.51
C ALA A 322 -6.27 -50.73 -21.84
N GLY A 323 -5.74 -49.92 -20.93
CA GLY A 323 -4.44 -49.28 -21.01
C GLY A 323 -3.77 -49.26 -19.65
N SER A 324 -2.85 -50.20 -19.50
CA SER A 324 -2.00 -50.57 -18.38
C SER A 324 -1.45 -49.44 -17.51
N LYS A 325 -1.57 -49.61 -16.19
CA LYS A 325 -0.78 -48.96 -15.15
C LYS A 325 0.68 -49.37 -15.24
N GLN A 326 1.59 -48.43 -15.42
CA GLN A 326 3.00 -48.57 -15.07
C GLN A 326 3.27 -47.76 -13.81
N GLU A 327 3.67 -48.47 -12.76
CA GLU A 327 4.31 -47.91 -11.56
C GLU A 327 5.70 -47.37 -11.93
N PRO A 328 6.14 -46.22 -11.43
CA PRO A 328 7.54 -45.80 -11.57
C PRO A 328 8.38 -46.42 -10.46
N GLU A 329 9.47 -47.09 -10.88
CA GLU A 329 10.54 -47.60 -10.05
C GLU A 329 11.21 -46.53 -9.16
N PRO A 330 11.74 -46.91 -7.99
CA PRO A 330 12.42 -45.99 -7.09
C PRO A 330 13.83 -45.64 -7.61
N GLN A 331 14.04 -44.37 -7.92
CA GLN A 331 15.36 -43.84 -8.28
C GLN A 331 16.30 -43.87 -7.08
N THR A 332 17.41 -44.54 -7.27
CA THR A 332 18.57 -44.65 -6.37
C THR A 332 19.18 -43.25 -6.12
N ARG A 333 19.26 -42.84 -4.86
CA ARG A 333 19.93 -41.60 -4.44
C ARG A 333 21.44 -41.70 -4.71
N VAL A 334 21.92 -40.79 -5.56
CA VAL A 334 23.34 -40.50 -5.74
C VAL A 334 23.79 -39.60 -4.56
N PRO A 335 24.93 -39.88 -3.89
CA PRO A 335 25.42 -39.04 -2.80
C PRO A 335 25.89 -37.69 -3.34
N THR A 336 25.28 -36.62 -2.86
CA THR A 336 25.67 -35.24 -3.17
C THR A 336 27.00 -34.93 -2.48
N GLN A 337 28.01 -34.56 -3.22
CA GLN A 337 29.27 -34.00 -2.69
C GLN A 337 29.01 -32.68 -1.99
N PRO A 338 29.72 -32.34 -0.89
CA PRO A 338 29.59 -31.07 -0.21
C PRO A 338 30.08 -29.95 -1.13
N GLN A 339 29.16 -29.05 -1.49
CA GLN A 339 29.49 -27.81 -2.16
C GLN A 339 30.25 -26.88 -1.17
N THR A 340 31.47 -26.58 -1.49
CA THR A 340 32.27 -25.54 -0.86
C THR A 340 31.60 -24.19 -1.09
N GLN A 341 31.15 -23.54 -0.02
CA GLN A 341 30.60 -22.18 -0.07
C GLN A 341 31.69 -21.22 -0.58
N PRO A 342 31.35 -20.33 -1.53
CA PRO A 342 32.26 -19.26 -1.90
C PRO A 342 32.46 -18.29 -0.72
N PRO A 343 33.64 -17.68 -0.57
CA PRO A 343 33.95 -16.79 0.54
C PRO A 343 32.98 -15.60 0.58
N ALA A 344 32.46 -15.29 1.74
CA ALA A 344 31.60 -14.14 1.98
C ALA A 344 32.29 -12.84 1.54
N LYS A 345 31.75 -12.19 0.51
CA LYS A 345 32.22 -10.87 0.08
C LYS A 345 31.93 -9.85 1.18
N ALA A 346 32.98 -9.10 1.53
CA ALA A 346 32.94 -8.07 2.57
C ALA A 346 31.81 -7.04 2.30
N THR A 347 31.07 -6.70 3.33
CA THR A 347 30.06 -5.64 3.31
C THR A 347 30.74 -4.31 2.98
N PRO A 348 30.26 -3.53 2.01
CA PRO A 348 30.87 -2.26 1.65
C PRO A 348 30.91 -1.30 2.85
N SER A 349 32.05 -0.63 3.03
CA SER A 349 32.29 0.27 4.15
C SER A 349 31.40 1.52 4.10
N SER A 350 31.27 2.22 5.21
CA SER A 350 30.51 3.49 5.26
C SER A 350 31.03 4.54 4.27
N LYS A 351 32.32 4.48 3.91
CA LYS A 351 32.95 5.35 2.90
C LYS A 351 32.49 5.04 1.48
N ASP A 352 32.29 3.76 1.16
CA ASP A 352 31.81 3.34 -0.16
C ASP A 352 30.34 3.73 -0.38
N ARG A 353 29.54 3.71 0.70
CA ARG A 353 28.15 4.20 0.69
C ARG A 353 28.08 5.72 0.46
N ALA A 354 28.98 6.48 1.06
CA ALA A 354 29.05 7.95 0.87
C ALA A 354 29.47 8.33 -0.56
N ALA A 355 30.44 7.61 -1.14
CA ALA A 355 30.87 7.82 -2.51
C ALA A 355 29.77 7.53 -3.54
N LEU A 356 28.99 6.46 -3.32
CA LEU A 356 27.85 6.12 -4.16
C LEU A 356 26.72 7.18 -4.08
N LEU A 357 26.46 7.72 -2.89
CA LEU A 357 25.51 8.82 -2.70
C LEU A 357 25.97 10.12 -3.37
N ALA A 358 27.26 10.44 -3.29
CA ALA A 358 27.82 11.63 -3.94
C ALA A 358 27.71 11.54 -5.47
N SER A 359 27.93 10.36 -6.06
CA SER A 359 27.76 10.14 -7.51
C SER A 359 26.32 10.29 -7.99
N LEU A 360 25.33 10.01 -7.10
CA LEU A 360 23.91 10.19 -7.38
C LEU A 360 23.46 11.65 -7.41
N THR A 361 24.19 12.51 -6.68
CA THR A 361 23.88 13.95 -6.59
C THR A 361 24.66 14.79 -7.61
N ALA A 362 25.82 14.35 -8.07
CA ALA A 362 26.70 15.08 -8.99
C ALA A 362 26.28 15.04 -10.48
N GLY A 363 25.33 14.19 -10.86
CA GLY A 363 24.84 14.10 -12.25
C GLY A 363 23.83 15.20 -12.65
N ARG A 364 23.83 16.37 -11.95
CA ARG A 364 22.97 17.54 -12.25
C ARG A 364 23.82 18.82 -12.21
N ARG A 365 24.46 19.09 -13.29
CA ARG A 365 24.78 20.44 -13.75
C ARG A 365 24.46 20.55 -15.24
#